data_bd62fff53caf45c5c9e960b751212a32
#
_entry.id   bd62fff53caf45c5c9e960b751212a32
#
_cell.length_a   1.000
_cell.length_b   1.000
_cell.length_c   1.000
_cell.angle_alpha   90.00
_cell.angle_beta   90.00
_cell.angle_gamma   90.00
#
_symmetry.space_group_name_H-M   'P 1'
#
loop_
_entity.id
_entity.type
_entity.pdbx_description
1 polymer ?
#
loop_
_entity_poly.entity_id
_entity_poly.type
_entity_poly.pdbx_seq_one_letter_code
_entity_poly.pdbx_strand_id
1 'polypeptide(L)'
;MSFVGDVVGDITGANKQAKAAKKAADQQAAAAEKASQIQKDMFDQVRGDLNPYRTAGNDALAQLMGKMQPNGFFNQTYSGQDIYDDPSYQFRVNQGNNAIQGSAAAQGGLLSGATLKALQNYGQESASQEYQNAYNRFNADQTNQYNRLSNLVGIGQNAAAQTGNAGAQTAQAIANNTMQGANSQAAGTIAAGNSVANGFGSLLGLAGTAAKFMNPVI
;
A
#
# COMPACT_ATOMS: atom_id res chain seq x y z
N MET A 1 -57.01 -0.68 -3.62
CA MET A 1 -57.01 0.79 -3.78
C MET A 1 -58.18 1.17 -4.67
N SER A 2 -58.92 2.19 -4.31
CA SER A 2 -60.20 2.53 -4.92
C SER A 2 -59.95 3.18 -6.29
N PHE A 3 -60.64 2.72 -7.33
CA PHE A 3 -60.71 3.28 -8.68
C PHE A 3 -60.90 4.81 -8.69
N VAL A 4 -61.62 5.34 -7.72
CA VAL A 4 -61.84 6.77 -7.54
C VAL A 4 -60.52 7.53 -7.21
N GLY A 5 -59.63 6.93 -6.42
CA GLY A 5 -58.34 7.54 -6.06
C GLY A 5 -57.38 7.64 -7.26
N ASP A 6 -57.38 6.65 -8.13
CA ASP A 6 -56.53 6.67 -9.34
C ASP A 6 -57.01 7.70 -10.37
N VAL A 7 -58.35 7.80 -10.60
CA VAL A 7 -58.93 8.80 -11.50
C VAL A 7 -58.66 10.23 -11.03
N VAL A 8 -58.80 10.47 -9.76
CA VAL A 8 -58.57 11.80 -9.16
C VAL A 8 -57.07 12.18 -9.24
N GLY A 9 -56.19 11.24 -8.95
CA GLY A 9 -54.74 11.46 -9.04
C GLY A 9 -54.27 11.76 -10.47
N ASP A 10 -54.91 11.17 -11.47
CA ASP A 10 -54.59 11.45 -12.88
C ASP A 10 -55.15 12.80 -13.37
N ILE A 11 -56.34 13.21 -12.91
CA ILE A 11 -56.94 14.52 -13.23
C ILE A 11 -56.14 15.67 -12.62
N THR A 12 -55.64 15.53 -11.42
CA THR A 12 -54.84 16.56 -10.74
C THR A 12 -53.35 16.56 -11.12
N GLY A 13 -52.90 15.57 -11.89
CA GLY A 13 -51.46 15.37 -12.18
C GLY A 13 -50.64 14.84 -11.00
N ALA A 14 -51.25 14.61 -9.84
CA ALA A 14 -50.59 14.16 -8.62
C ALA A 14 -49.88 12.81 -8.81
N ASN A 15 -50.52 11.88 -9.54
CA ASN A 15 -49.91 10.57 -9.88
C ASN A 15 -48.67 10.71 -10.76
N LYS A 16 -48.67 11.67 -11.70
CA LYS A 16 -47.51 11.94 -12.57
C LYS A 16 -46.35 12.53 -11.77
N GLN A 17 -46.63 13.45 -10.86
CA GLN A 17 -45.63 14.03 -9.97
C GLN A 17 -45.03 12.99 -9.00
N ALA A 18 -45.90 12.15 -8.41
CA ALA A 18 -45.46 11.06 -7.54
C ALA A 18 -44.55 10.06 -8.27
N LYS A 19 -44.92 9.65 -9.49
CA LYS A 19 -44.10 8.77 -10.33
C LYS A 19 -42.79 9.41 -10.74
N ALA A 20 -42.80 10.72 -11.08
CA ALA A 20 -41.58 11.46 -11.43
C ALA A 20 -40.64 11.60 -10.23
N ALA A 21 -41.13 11.92 -9.03
CA ALA A 21 -40.37 12.01 -7.81
C ALA A 21 -39.71 10.67 -7.45
N LYS A 22 -40.47 9.60 -7.52
CA LYS A 22 -39.97 8.24 -7.28
C LYS A 22 -38.89 7.86 -8.28
N LYS A 23 -39.12 8.10 -9.58
CA LYS A 23 -38.13 7.81 -10.63
C LYS A 23 -36.84 8.58 -10.45
N ALA A 24 -36.92 9.87 -10.08
CA ALA A 24 -35.74 10.68 -9.79
C ALA A 24 -34.94 10.14 -8.56
N ALA A 25 -35.67 9.73 -7.52
CA ALA A 25 -35.06 9.11 -6.34
C ALA A 25 -34.37 7.77 -6.66
N ASP A 26 -35.02 6.93 -7.44
CA ASP A 26 -34.47 5.64 -7.89
C ASP A 26 -33.19 5.85 -8.75
N GLN A 27 -33.20 6.87 -9.63
CA GLN A 27 -32.03 7.22 -10.44
C GLN A 27 -30.88 7.74 -9.59
N GLN A 28 -31.15 8.55 -8.57
CA GLN A 28 -30.13 9.04 -7.64
C GLN A 28 -29.56 7.90 -6.79
N ALA A 29 -30.39 7.00 -6.32
CA ALA A 29 -29.93 5.82 -5.57
C ALA A 29 -29.05 4.92 -6.43
N ALA A 30 -29.46 4.64 -7.68
CA ALA A 30 -28.67 3.86 -8.63
C ALA A 30 -27.32 4.55 -8.98
N ALA A 31 -27.31 5.89 -9.09
CA ALA A 31 -26.08 6.64 -9.31
C ALA A 31 -25.15 6.57 -8.10
N ALA A 32 -25.67 6.63 -6.87
CA ALA A 32 -24.91 6.48 -5.64
C ALA A 32 -24.32 5.07 -5.50
N GLU A 33 -25.07 4.03 -5.86
CA GLU A 33 -24.59 2.65 -5.89
C GLU A 33 -23.48 2.46 -6.91
N LYS A 34 -23.65 2.99 -8.12
CA LYS A 34 -22.64 2.95 -9.17
C LYS A 34 -21.35 3.69 -8.76
N ALA A 35 -21.48 4.85 -8.12
CA ALA A 35 -20.33 5.59 -7.58
C ALA A 35 -19.59 4.79 -6.50
N SER A 36 -20.31 4.08 -5.64
CA SER A 36 -19.74 3.19 -4.63
C SER A 36 -18.99 2.02 -5.26
N GLN A 37 -19.52 1.44 -6.32
CA GLN A 37 -18.85 0.36 -7.05
C GLN A 37 -17.56 0.85 -7.72
N ILE A 38 -17.60 2.00 -8.40
CA ILE A 38 -16.39 2.60 -9.02
C ILE A 38 -15.31 2.86 -7.97
N GLN A 39 -15.67 3.35 -6.80
CA GLN A 39 -14.71 3.59 -5.72
C GLN A 39 -14.10 2.30 -5.18
N LYS A 40 -14.91 1.26 -5.04
CA LYS A 40 -14.44 -0.06 -4.66
C LYS A 40 -13.46 -0.62 -5.71
N ASP A 41 -13.79 -0.52 -6.98
CA ASP A 41 -12.93 -0.99 -8.07
C ASP A 41 -11.59 -0.24 -8.11
N MET A 42 -11.61 1.09 -7.91
CA MET A 42 -10.40 1.90 -7.79
C MET A 42 -9.54 1.50 -6.58
N PHE A 43 -10.16 1.22 -5.43
CA PHE A 43 -9.44 0.73 -4.26
C PHE A 43 -8.80 -0.64 -4.52
N ASP A 44 -9.54 -1.56 -5.14
CA ASP A 44 -9.04 -2.90 -5.47
C ASP A 44 -7.86 -2.80 -6.45
N GLN A 45 -7.90 -1.87 -7.41
CA GLN A 45 -6.78 -1.58 -8.31
C GLN A 45 -5.58 -1.04 -7.54
N VAL A 46 -5.73 -0.02 -6.71
CA VAL A 46 -4.64 0.55 -5.88
C VAL A 46 -4.01 -0.53 -4.99
N ARG A 47 -4.85 -1.37 -4.38
CA ARG A 47 -4.40 -2.49 -3.56
C ARG A 47 -3.61 -3.51 -4.38
N GLY A 48 -4.05 -3.79 -5.61
CA GLY A 48 -3.35 -4.66 -6.56
C GLY A 48 -2.00 -4.11 -6.97
N ASP A 49 -1.95 -2.84 -7.35
CA ASP A 49 -0.73 -2.15 -7.79
C ASP A 49 0.33 -2.05 -6.67
N LEU A 50 -0.11 -1.87 -5.42
CA LEU A 50 0.76 -1.79 -4.25
C LEU A 50 1.15 -3.16 -3.66
N ASN A 51 0.49 -4.25 -4.07
CA ASN A 51 0.72 -5.58 -3.55
C ASN A 51 2.16 -6.08 -3.72
N PRO A 52 2.84 -5.92 -4.88
CA PRO A 52 4.23 -6.34 -5.05
C PRO A 52 5.18 -5.67 -4.05
N TYR A 53 4.99 -4.38 -3.78
CA TYR A 53 5.80 -3.62 -2.83
C TYR A 53 5.59 -4.08 -1.39
N ARG A 54 4.34 -4.38 -1.01
CA ARG A 54 4.00 -4.93 0.31
C ARG A 54 4.62 -6.32 0.50
N THR A 55 4.54 -7.16 -0.52
CA THR A 55 5.14 -8.51 -0.48
C THR A 55 6.65 -8.42 -0.35
N ALA A 56 7.31 -7.61 -1.18
CA ALA A 56 8.76 -7.40 -1.10
C ALA A 56 9.19 -6.85 0.27
N GLY A 57 8.41 -5.94 0.87
CA GLY A 57 8.68 -5.44 2.21
C GLY A 57 8.53 -6.49 3.30
N ASN A 58 7.51 -7.35 3.22
CA ASN A 58 7.31 -8.45 4.16
C ASN A 58 8.43 -9.49 4.05
N ASP A 59 8.84 -9.84 2.83
CA ASP A 59 9.94 -10.79 2.58
C ASP A 59 11.27 -10.22 3.09
N ALA A 60 11.51 -8.93 2.87
CA ALA A 60 12.69 -8.25 3.38
C ALA A 60 12.70 -8.20 4.91
N LEU A 61 11.55 -7.95 5.56
CA LEU A 61 11.41 -7.98 7.01
C LEU A 61 11.69 -9.38 7.56
N ALA A 62 11.15 -10.42 6.95
CA ALA A 62 11.40 -11.80 7.36
C ALA A 62 12.89 -12.17 7.25
N GLN A 63 13.56 -11.77 6.15
CA GLN A 63 14.99 -11.96 5.99
C GLN A 63 15.80 -11.16 7.02
N LEU A 64 15.43 -9.90 7.27
CA LEU A 64 16.08 -9.06 8.27
C LEU A 64 16.00 -9.71 9.66
N MET A 65 14.81 -10.14 10.07
CA MET A 65 14.59 -10.84 11.34
C MET A 65 15.37 -12.15 11.41
N GLY A 66 15.42 -12.94 10.33
CA GLY A 66 16.23 -14.16 10.27
C GLY A 66 17.73 -13.90 10.44
N LYS A 67 18.25 -12.85 9.77
CA LYS A 67 19.66 -12.46 9.87
C LYS A 67 20.03 -11.82 11.22
N MET A 68 19.06 -11.34 12.00
CA MET A 68 19.22 -10.78 13.34
C MET A 68 19.14 -11.83 14.46
N GLN A 69 18.86 -13.10 14.15
CA GLN A 69 18.87 -14.20 15.14
C GLN A 69 20.28 -14.33 15.77
N PRO A 70 20.42 -14.94 16.96
CA PRO A 70 21.71 -15.06 17.65
C PRO A 70 22.85 -15.65 16.82
N ASN A 71 22.52 -16.57 15.88
CA ASN A 71 23.48 -17.15 14.93
C ASN A 71 23.33 -16.57 13.50
N GLY A 72 22.55 -15.51 13.35
CA GLY A 72 22.27 -14.88 12.06
C GLY A 72 23.47 -14.05 11.57
N PHE A 73 23.44 -13.71 10.29
CA PHE A 73 24.54 -13.03 9.61
C PHE A 73 24.97 -11.71 10.28
N PHE A 74 24.03 -10.92 10.83
CA PHE A 74 24.36 -9.64 11.48
C PHE A 74 24.97 -9.80 12.89
N ASN A 75 24.88 -10.99 13.48
CA ASN A 75 25.48 -11.31 14.77
C ASN A 75 26.79 -12.12 14.64
N GLN A 76 27.21 -12.40 13.41
CA GLN A 76 28.49 -13.06 13.17
C GLN A 76 29.65 -12.11 13.40
N THR A 77 30.71 -12.62 14.03
CA THR A 77 31.98 -11.94 14.17
C THR A 77 32.94 -12.43 13.08
N TYR A 78 33.68 -11.52 12.50
CA TYR A 78 34.70 -11.90 11.52
C TYR A 78 35.80 -12.74 12.20
N SER A 79 36.03 -13.96 11.69
CA SER A 79 37.00 -14.92 12.26
C SER A 79 38.39 -14.87 11.59
N GLY A 80 38.49 -14.20 10.45
CA GLY A 80 39.76 -14.08 9.71
C GLY A 80 40.22 -15.36 8.97
N GLN A 81 39.39 -16.39 8.93
CA GLN A 81 39.76 -17.66 8.28
C GLN A 81 39.86 -17.53 6.76
N ASP A 82 39.07 -16.65 6.16
CA ASP A 82 38.95 -16.50 4.70
C ASP A 82 40.14 -15.80 4.04
N ILE A 83 41.03 -15.16 4.83
CA ILE A 83 42.17 -14.42 4.25
C ILE A 83 43.16 -15.33 3.52
N TYR A 84 43.33 -16.57 3.98
CA TYR A 84 44.27 -17.52 3.38
C TYR A 84 43.76 -18.12 2.08
N ASP A 85 42.45 -18.12 1.87
CA ASP A 85 41.77 -18.61 0.69
C ASP A 85 41.57 -17.52 -0.39
N ASP A 86 41.86 -16.25 -0.06
CA ASP A 86 41.75 -15.13 -0.99
C ASP A 86 42.88 -15.20 -2.06
N PRO A 87 42.52 -15.38 -3.35
CA PRO A 87 43.53 -15.51 -4.43
C PRO A 87 44.39 -14.23 -4.55
N SER A 88 43.86 -13.06 -4.24
CA SER A 88 44.61 -11.81 -4.33
C SER A 88 45.63 -11.69 -3.21
N TYR A 89 45.30 -12.17 -2.01
CA TYR A 89 46.27 -12.28 -0.90
C TYR A 89 47.39 -13.27 -1.25
N GLN A 90 47.05 -14.47 -1.72
CA GLN A 90 48.04 -15.46 -2.10
C GLN A 90 48.96 -14.96 -3.24
N PHE A 91 48.42 -14.27 -4.22
CA PHE A 91 49.21 -13.65 -5.28
C PHE A 91 50.19 -12.63 -4.74
N ARG A 92 49.76 -11.71 -3.88
CA ARG A 92 50.64 -10.70 -3.26
C ARG A 92 51.75 -11.31 -2.41
N VAL A 93 51.41 -12.29 -1.59
CA VAL A 93 52.39 -13.01 -0.74
C VAL A 93 53.43 -13.73 -1.58
N ASN A 94 52.97 -14.42 -2.65
CA ASN A 94 53.90 -15.11 -3.56
C ASN A 94 54.82 -14.14 -4.30
N GLN A 95 54.27 -13.01 -4.80
CA GLN A 95 55.12 -12.00 -5.49
C GLN A 95 56.12 -11.35 -4.55
N GLY A 96 55.72 -11.01 -3.35
CA GLY A 96 56.64 -10.43 -2.35
C GLY A 96 57.69 -11.40 -1.89
N ASN A 97 57.36 -12.65 -1.64
CA ASN A 97 58.32 -13.68 -1.30
C ASN A 97 59.33 -13.89 -2.44
N ASN A 98 58.87 -13.93 -3.68
CA ASN A 98 59.77 -14.05 -4.86
C ASN A 98 60.69 -12.86 -4.99
N ALA A 99 60.24 -11.63 -4.72
CA ALA A 99 61.04 -10.42 -4.77
C ALA A 99 62.13 -10.42 -3.69
N ILE A 100 61.78 -10.82 -2.45
CA ILE A 100 62.75 -10.93 -1.35
C ILE A 100 63.80 -11.99 -1.64
N GLN A 101 63.38 -13.18 -2.09
CA GLN A 101 64.31 -14.28 -2.42
C GLN A 101 65.21 -13.92 -3.61
N GLY A 102 64.66 -13.30 -4.65
CA GLY A 102 65.45 -12.83 -5.80
C GLY A 102 66.50 -11.81 -5.43
N SER A 103 66.16 -10.82 -4.56
CA SER A 103 67.10 -9.86 -4.05
C SER A 103 68.19 -10.51 -3.18
N ALA A 104 67.79 -11.44 -2.30
CA ALA A 104 68.72 -12.16 -1.43
C ALA A 104 69.65 -13.09 -2.25
N ALA A 105 69.14 -13.73 -3.30
CA ALA A 105 69.96 -14.55 -4.22
C ALA A 105 71.01 -13.73 -4.96
N ALA A 106 70.64 -12.53 -5.44
CA ALA A 106 71.58 -11.61 -6.11
C ALA A 106 72.72 -11.13 -5.19
N GLN A 107 72.44 -11.07 -3.89
CA GLN A 107 73.44 -10.66 -2.86
C GLN A 107 74.19 -11.87 -2.25
N GLY A 108 73.95 -13.08 -2.70
CA GLY A 108 74.57 -14.32 -2.17
C GLY A 108 74.08 -14.72 -0.77
N GLY A 109 72.99 -14.11 -0.30
CA GLY A 109 72.48 -14.28 1.06
C GLY A 109 71.15 -15.07 1.15
N LEU A 110 70.86 -15.94 0.19
CA LEU A 110 69.55 -16.64 0.10
C LEU A 110 69.20 -17.45 1.36
N LEU A 111 70.20 -18.03 2.03
CA LEU A 111 70.03 -18.81 3.27
C LEU A 111 70.43 -18.00 4.52
N SER A 112 70.50 -16.71 4.42
CA SER A 112 70.87 -15.86 5.56
C SER A 112 69.71 -15.69 6.56
N GLY A 113 70.03 -15.53 7.84
CA GLY A 113 69.03 -15.21 8.87
C GLY A 113 68.29 -13.88 8.61
N ALA A 114 68.95 -12.94 7.90
CA ALA A 114 68.33 -11.69 7.47
C ALA A 114 67.22 -11.92 6.45
N THR A 115 67.45 -12.80 5.47
CA THR A 115 66.42 -13.17 4.47
C THR A 115 65.24 -13.87 5.11
N LEU A 116 65.46 -14.82 6.03
CA LEU A 116 64.41 -15.50 6.76
C LEU A 116 63.56 -14.53 7.59
N LYS A 117 64.22 -13.57 8.27
CA LYS A 117 63.53 -12.51 9.03
C LYS A 117 62.71 -11.60 8.11
N ALA A 118 63.24 -11.23 6.95
CA ALA A 118 62.51 -10.41 5.97
C ALA A 118 61.27 -11.13 5.44
N LEU A 119 61.32 -12.41 5.12
CA LEU A 119 60.18 -13.22 4.70
C LEU A 119 59.15 -13.34 5.80
N GLN A 120 59.55 -13.59 7.05
CA GLN A 120 58.66 -13.65 8.21
C GLN A 120 57.95 -12.32 8.44
N ASN A 121 58.68 -11.22 8.45
CA ASN A 121 58.12 -9.88 8.65
C ASN A 121 57.12 -9.54 7.53
N TYR A 122 57.48 -9.79 6.28
CA TYR A 122 56.60 -9.56 5.13
C TYR A 122 55.32 -10.39 5.22
N GLY A 123 55.41 -11.68 5.59
CA GLY A 123 54.25 -12.55 5.77
C GLY A 123 53.33 -12.03 6.89
N GLN A 124 53.84 -11.63 8.03
CA GLN A 124 53.08 -11.08 9.15
C GLN A 124 52.40 -9.74 8.78
N GLU A 125 53.15 -8.85 8.13
CA GLU A 125 52.62 -7.55 7.70
C GLU A 125 51.50 -7.71 6.64
N SER A 126 51.78 -8.55 5.63
CA SER A 126 50.78 -8.86 4.59
C SER A 126 49.51 -9.51 5.15
N ALA A 127 49.65 -10.43 6.13
CA ALA A 127 48.50 -11.05 6.79
C ALA A 127 47.71 -10.03 7.63
N SER A 128 48.40 -9.13 8.35
CA SER A 128 47.77 -8.09 9.15
C SER A 128 47.00 -7.09 8.29
N GLN A 129 47.57 -6.66 7.16
CA GLN A 129 46.90 -5.76 6.22
C GLN A 129 45.67 -6.45 5.58
N GLU A 130 45.79 -7.71 5.17
CA GLU A 130 44.70 -8.43 4.57
C GLU A 130 43.56 -8.71 5.56
N TYR A 131 43.90 -9.01 6.82
CA TYR A 131 42.89 -9.12 7.89
C TYR A 131 42.09 -7.83 8.02
N GLN A 132 42.73 -6.68 8.05
CA GLN A 132 42.04 -5.39 8.11
C GLN A 132 41.15 -5.15 6.89
N ASN A 133 41.64 -5.45 5.70
CA ASN A 133 40.87 -5.30 4.47
C ASN A 133 39.68 -6.22 4.46
N ALA A 134 39.83 -7.49 4.82
CA ALA A 134 38.77 -8.47 4.88
C ALA A 134 37.73 -8.12 5.96
N TYR A 135 38.18 -7.66 7.12
CA TYR A 135 37.30 -7.14 8.18
C TYR A 135 36.47 -5.96 7.71
N ASN A 136 37.09 -5.02 7.00
CA ASN A 136 36.38 -3.86 6.47
C ASN A 136 35.36 -4.27 5.40
N ARG A 137 35.70 -5.23 4.51
CA ARG A 137 34.77 -5.79 3.51
C ARG A 137 33.60 -6.48 4.20
N PHE A 138 33.86 -7.30 5.21
CA PHE A 138 32.81 -7.99 5.97
C PHE A 138 31.82 -7.01 6.62
N ASN A 139 32.32 -5.98 7.29
CA ASN A 139 31.48 -4.95 7.90
C ASN A 139 30.68 -4.15 6.85
N ALA A 140 31.33 -3.83 5.72
CA ALA A 140 30.65 -3.16 4.61
C ALA A 140 29.53 -4.02 4.03
N ASP A 141 29.75 -5.32 3.88
CA ASP A 141 28.73 -6.27 3.38
C ASP A 141 27.56 -6.41 4.35
N GLN A 142 27.83 -6.51 5.66
CA GLN A 142 26.77 -6.51 6.67
C GLN A 142 25.94 -5.22 6.60
N THR A 143 26.61 -4.07 6.56
CA THR A 143 25.96 -2.77 6.49
C THR A 143 25.13 -2.61 5.20
N ASN A 144 25.70 -3.00 4.06
CA ASN A 144 25.04 -2.93 2.77
C ASN A 144 23.81 -3.84 2.70
N GLN A 145 23.89 -5.05 3.26
CA GLN A 145 22.75 -5.97 3.31
C GLN A 145 21.66 -5.43 4.24
N TYR A 146 22.03 -4.93 5.42
CA TYR A 146 21.09 -4.31 6.34
C TYR A 146 20.35 -3.15 5.69
N ASN A 147 21.09 -2.22 5.08
CA ASN A 147 20.52 -1.03 4.45
C ASN A 147 19.55 -1.40 3.30
N ARG A 148 19.92 -2.38 2.46
CA ARG A 148 19.05 -2.85 1.37
C ARG A 148 17.76 -3.47 1.89
N LEU A 149 17.85 -4.34 2.90
CA LEU A 149 16.67 -4.95 3.51
C LEU A 149 15.80 -3.91 4.23
N SER A 150 16.41 -3.02 4.99
CA SER A 150 15.71 -1.94 5.69
C SER A 150 14.97 -1.00 4.73
N ASN A 151 15.59 -0.65 3.60
CA ASN A 151 14.94 0.15 2.56
C ASN A 151 13.72 -0.56 1.96
N LEU A 152 13.83 -1.87 1.67
CA LEU A 152 12.70 -2.64 1.17
C LEU A 152 11.56 -2.75 2.19
N VAL A 153 11.87 -2.92 3.48
CA VAL A 153 10.89 -2.87 4.57
C VAL A 153 10.18 -1.51 4.59
N GLY A 154 10.93 -0.42 4.45
CA GLY A 154 10.36 0.94 4.38
C GLY A 154 9.42 1.13 3.19
N ILE A 155 9.79 0.62 2.02
CA ILE A 155 8.92 0.63 0.82
C ILE A 155 7.63 -0.15 1.09
N GLY A 156 7.72 -1.34 1.67
CA GLY A 156 6.56 -2.17 2.01
C GLY A 156 5.65 -1.52 3.04
N GLN A 157 6.22 -0.88 4.06
CA GLN A 157 5.48 -0.13 5.07
C GLN A 157 4.72 1.05 4.46
N ASN A 158 5.38 1.81 3.58
CA ASN A 158 4.75 2.92 2.87
C ASN A 158 3.60 2.44 1.97
N ALA A 159 3.78 1.34 1.24
CA ALA A 159 2.73 0.75 0.43
C ALA A 159 1.55 0.25 1.28
N ALA A 160 1.81 -0.34 2.45
CA ALA A 160 0.77 -0.75 3.38
C ALA A 160 -0.01 0.45 3.94
N ALA A 161 0.68 1.52 4.32
CA ALA A 161 0.06 2.75 4.81
C ALA A 161 -0.81 3.43 3.73
N GLN A 162 -0.33 3.50 2.49
CA GLN A 162 -1.10 4.03 1.36
C GLN A 162 -2.36 3.19 1.10
N THR A 163 -2.24 1.85 1.12
CA THR A 163 -3.39 0.94 0.98
C THR A 163 -4.40 1.16 2.10
N GLY A 164 -3.94 1.30 3.35
CA GLY A 164 -4.80 1.57 4.50
C GLY A 164 -5.54 2.90 4.39
N ASN A 165 -4.83 3.96 4.02
CA ASN A 165 -5.42 5.29 3.83
C ASN A 165 -6.43 5.31 2.67
N ALA A 166 -6.10 4.71 1.54
CA ALA A 166 -7.01 4.59 0.41
C ALA A 166 -8.27 3.78 0.80
N GLY A 167 -8.10 2.70 1.58
CA GLY A 167 -9.20 1.92 2.09
C GLY A 167 -10.14 2.71 3.00
N ALA A 168 -9.59 3.49 3.94
CA ALA A 168 -10.39 4.34 4.83
C ALA A 168 -11.17 5.41 4.05
N GLN A 169 -10.53 6.09 3.10
CA GLN A 169 -11.18 7.08 2.24
C GLN A 169 -12.29 6.46 1.39
N THR A 170 -12.03 5.31 0.80
CA THR A 170 -13.02 4.55 0.00
C THR A 170 -14.21 4.14 0.85
N ALA A 171 -13.98 3.60 2.05
CA ALA A 171 -15.05 3.21 2.97
C ALA A 171 -15.94 4.40 3.35
N GLN A 172 -15.33 5.56 3.64
CA GLN A 172 -16.06 6.77 3.97
C GLN A 172 -16.88 7.30 2.78
N ALA A 173 -16.31 7.27 1.59
CA ALA A 173 -17.01 7.70 0.38
C ALA A 173 -18.17 6.76 0.03
N ILE A 174 -18.02 5.45 0.17
CA ILE A 174 -19.09 4.47 0.00
C ILE A 174 -20.20 4.70 1.03
N ALA A 175 -19.84 4.94 2.30
CA ALA A 175 -20.83 5.25 3.34
C ALA A 175 -21.63 6.52 3.00
N ASN A 176 -20.96 7.59 2.56
CA ASN A 176 -21.61 8.83 2.15
C ASN A 176 -22.54 8.62 0.93
N ASN A 177 -22.10 7.89 -0.08
CA ASN A 177 -22.91 7.56 -1.26
C ASN A 177 -24.15 6.74 -0.87
N THR A 178 -23.97 5.75 0.02
CA THR A 178 -25.07 4.92 0.49
C THR A 178 -26.11 5.75 1.26
N MET A 179 -25.65 6.65 2.14
CA MET A 179 -26.53 7.57 2.86
C MET A 179 -27.26 8.53 1.91
N GLN A 180 -26.57 9.05 0.91
CA GLN A 180 -27.16 9.90 -0.12
C GLN A 180 -28.22 9.17 -0.94
N GLY A 181 -27.96 7.92 -1.34
CA GLY A 181 -28.91 7.06 -2.02
C GLY A 181 -30.16 6.79 -1.17
N ALA A 182 -29.97 6.42 0.10
CA ALA A 182 -31.08 6.20 1.04
C ALA A 182 -31.91 7.47 1.29
N ASN A 183 -31.27 8.62 1.49
CA ASN A 183 -31.93 9.90 1.67
C ASN A 183 -32.73 10.29 0.42
N SER A 184 -32.21 10.04 -0.77
CA SER A 184 -32.90 10.30 -2.03
C SER A 184 -34.15 9.45 -2.17
N GLN A 185 -34.08 8.16 -1.82
CA GLN A 185 -35.25 7.27 -1.83
C GLN A 185 -36.31 7.71 -0.81
N ALA A 186 -35.88 8.07 0.40
CA ALA A 186 -36.78 8.58 1.44
C ALA A 186 -37.48 9.87 0.97
N ALA A 187 -36.71 10.84 0.44
CA ALA A 187 -37.24 12.09 -0.09
C ALA A 187 -38.22 11.86 -1.25
N GLY A 188 -37.91 10.93 -2.18
CA GLY A 188 -38.78 10.55 -3.28
C GLY A 188 -40.10 9.93 -2.81
N THR A 189 -40.06 9.11 -1.76
CA THR A 189 -41.22 8.49 -1.15
C THR A 189 -42.12 9.53 -0.47
N ILE A 190 -41.49 10.45 0.30
CA ILE A 190 -42.22 11.56 0.96
C ILE A 190 -42.85 12.49 -0.08
N ALA A 191 -42.07 12.88 -1.11
CA ALA A 191 -42.59 13.75 -2.19
C ALA A 191 -43.74 13.10 -2.95
N ALA A 192 -43.67 11.80 -3.22
CA ALA A 192 -44.78 11.03 -3.84
C ALA A 192 -45.99 11.02 -2.94
N GLY A 193 -45.84 10.79 -1.64
CA GLY A 193 -46.93 10.82 -0.66
C GLY A 193 -47.59 12.19 -0.57
N ASN A 194 -46.80 13.26 -0.49
CA ASN A 194 -47.29 14.64 -0.40
C ASN A 194 -48.01 15.05 -1.70
N SER A 195 -47.52 14.62 -2.88
CA SER A 195 -48.18 14.93 -4.15
C SER A 195 -49.61 14.31 -4.22
N VAL A 196 -49.74 13.10 -3.73
CA VAL A 196 -51.06 12.41 -3.65
C VAL A 196 -51.98 13.11 -2.62
N ALA A 197 -51.45 13.42 -1.44
CA ALA A 197 -52.22 14.10 -0.39
C ALA A 197 -52.72 15.50 -0.83
N ASN A 198 -51.88 16.28 -1.49
CA ASN A 198 -52.22 17.60 -2.02
C ASN A 198 -53.27 17.49 -3.16
N GLY A 199 -53.18 16.46 -3.99
CA GLY A 199 -54.18 16.15 -5.03
C GLY A 199 -55.57 15.91 -4.43
N PHE A 200 -55.66 15.14 -3.35
CA PHE A 200 -56.91 14.91 -2.63
C PHE A 200 -57.40 16.18 -1.91
N GLY A 201 -56.53 16.94 -1.32
CA GLY A 201 -56.86 18.21 -0.62
C GLY A 201 -57.47 19.25 -1.56
N SER A 202 -56.91 19.38 -2.77
CA SER A 202 -57.42 20.30 -3.81
C SER A 202 -58.79 19.90 -4.29
N LEU A 203 -59.05 18.59 -4.42
CA LEU A 203 -60.37 18.10 -4.84
C LEU A 203 -61.46 18.31 -3.77
N LEU A 204 -61.14 18.08 -2.51
CA LEU A 204 -62.05 18.34 -1.39
C LEU A 204 -62.38 19.86 -1.29
N GLY A 205 -61.38 20.71 -1.57
CA GLY A 205 -61.54 22.16 -1.66
C GLY A 205 -62.49 22.57 -2.81
N LEU A 206 -62.37 21.96 -3.97
CA LEU A 206 -63.26 22.18 -5.11
C LEU A 206 -64.68 21.66 -4.86
N ALA A 207 -64.83 20.50 -4.21
CA ALA A 207 -66.13 19.96 -3.83
C ALA A 207 -66.83 20.85 -2.79
N GLY A 208 -66.06 21.41 -1.83
CA GLY A 208 -66.56 22.35 -0.84
C GLY A 208 -67.03 23.69 -1.45
N THR A 209 -66.33 24.20 -2.46
CA THR A 209 -66.73 25.40 -3.19
C THR A 209 -67.95 25.14 -4.10
N ALA A 210 -68.03 23.99 -4.78
CA ALA A 210 -69.19 23.61 -5.58
C ALA A 210 -70.46 23.49 -4.71
N ALA A 211 -70.35 22.92 -3.53
CA ALA A 211 -71.45 22.83 -2.57
C ALA A 211 -71.95 24.22 -2.10
N LYS A 212 -71.06 25.24 -2.02
CA LYS A 212 -71.47 26.61 -1.72
C LYS A 212 -72.23 27.29 -2.83
N PHE A 213 -71.94 26.93 -4.10
CA PHE A 213 -72.67 27.47 -5.24
C PHE A 213 -73.98 26.75 -5.53
N MET A 214 -74.19 25.55 -5.00
CA MET A 214 -75.42 24.77 -5.19
C MET A 214 -76.49 25.01 -4.10
N ASN A 215 -76.19 25.79 -3.09
CA ASN A 215 -77.14 26.19 -2.05
C ASN A 215 -77.40 27.67 -2.11
N PRO A 216 -78.27 28.19 -2.97
CA PRO A 216 -78.70 29.59 -2.94
C PRO A 216 -79.48 29.82 -1.67
N VAL A 217 -78.99 30.72 -0.86
CA VAL A 217 -79.70 31.23 0.34
C VAL A 217 -81.04 31.81 -0.16
N ILE A 218 -82.13 31.17 0.24
CA ILE A 218 -83.49 31.75 0.16
C ILE A 218 -83.62 32.76 1.30
#